data_bb257776dd51988608aa897780ba518e
#
_entry.id   bb257776dd51988608aa897780ba518e
#
_cell.length_a   1.000
_cell.length_b   1.000
_cell.length_c   1.000
_cell.angle_alpha   90.00
_cell.angle_beta   90.00
_cell.angle_gamma   90.00
#
_symmetry.space_group_name_H-M   'P 1'
#
loop_
_entity.id
_entity.type
_entity.pdbx_description
1 polymer ?
#
loop_
_entity_poly.entity_id
_entity_poly.type
_entity_poly.pdbx_seq_one_letter_code
_entity_poly.pdbx_strand_id
1 'polypeptide(L)'
;MNKGLAIAGGALMLVSLLGLFFGFIAVAGHGPDSENILHDTEFDGTTFAYDGEVVLLEVYAKGDVDCYSFSITITGEDSSEYFYPNCETGTDVNGYTYLGYIDFIEAGNYNINAEGDVVIIDADGLLAPVFVMCGGGVCCLVGIILLIVGLSIGR
;
A
#
# COMPACT_ATOMS: atom_id res chain seq x y z
N MET A 1 42.40 11.35 -0.09
CA MET A 1 41.03 11.19 -0.63
C MET A 1 40.99 9.94 -1.51
N ASN A 2 40.23 8.94 -1.10
CA ASN A 2 40.04 7.75 -1.93
C ASN A 2 38.93 8.05 -2.96
N LYS A 3 39.31 8.51 -4.15
CA LYS A 3 38.38 8.95 -5.20
C LYS A 3 37.39 7.85 -5.59
N GLY A 4 37.84 6.58 -5.62
CA GLY A 4 36.97 5.44 -5.96
C GLY A 4 35.82 5.25 -4.95
N LEU A 5 36.16 5.33 -3.66
CA LEU A 5 35.16 5.17 -2.59
C LEU A 5 34.14 6.32 -2.57
N ALA A 6 34.62 7.55 -2.80
CA ALA A 6 33.73 8.72 -2.86
C ALA A 6 32.79 8.68 -4.07
N ILE A 7 33.27 8.24 -5.24
CA ILE A 7 32.48 8.07 -6.46
C ILE A 7 31.41 6.97 -6.25
N ALA A 8 31.83 5.82 -5.69
CA ALA A 8 30.92 4.71 -5.41
C ALA A 8 29.82 5.12 -4.42
N GLY A 9 30.17 5.82 -3.33
CA GLY A 9 29.20 6.34 -2.38
C GLY A 9 28.22 7.34 -2.99
N GLY A 10 28.72 8.27 -3.83
CA GLY A 10 27.88 9.22 -4.55
C GLY A 10 26.93 8.57 -5.56
N ALA A 11 27.41 7.58 -6.32
CA ALA A 11 26.57 6.83 -7.26
C ALA A 11 25.47 6.04 -6.54
N LEU A 12 25.81 5.36 -5.43
CA LEU A 12 24.85 4.61 -4.63
C LEU A 12 23.77 5.53 -4.05
N MET A 13 24.14 6.70 -3.57
CA MET A 13 23.21 7.70 -3.05
C MET A 13 22.23 8.21 -4.11
N LEU A 14 22.71 8.49 -5.34
CA LEU A 14 21.84 8.92 -6.44
C LEU A 14 20.84 7.84 -6.84
N VAL A 15 21.26 6.58 -6.97
CA VAL A 15 20.37 5.47 -7.30
C VAL A 15 19.33 5.28 -6.21
N SER A 16 19.72 5.39 -4.94
CA SER A 16 18.82 5.27 -3.80
C SER A 16 17.77 6.38 -3.75
N LEU A 17 18.16 7.63 -4.03
CA LEU A 17 17.24 8.76 -4.09
C LEU A 17 16.22 8.60 -5.23
N LEU A 18 16.65 8.12 -6.38
CA LEU A 18 15.73 7.81 -7.49
C LEU A 18 14.75 6.69 -7.10
N GLY A 19 15.22 5.62 -6.46
CA GLY A 19 14.38 4.53 -5.97
C GLY A 19 13.33 5.01 -4.95
N LEU A 20 13.73 5.87 -4.00
CA LEU A 20 12.80 6.47 -3.04
C LEU A 20 11.75 7.35 -3.73
N PHE A 21 12.15 8.16 -4.71
CA PHE A 21 11.25 9.06 -5.43
C PHE A 21 10.22 8.29 -6.26
N PHE A 22 10.65 7.29 -7.04
CA PHE A 22 9.74 6.45 -7.83
C PHE A 22 8.86 5.57 -6.95
N GLY A 23 9.40 5.02 -5.86
CA GLY A 23 8.62 4.24 -4.88
C GLY A 23 7.52 5.09 -4.23
N PHE A 24 7.83 6.33 -3.87
CA PHE A 24 6.85 7.25 -3.29
C PHE A 24 5.71 7.59 -4.27
N ILE A 25 6.05 7.86 -5.57
CA ILE A 25 5.02 8.13 -6.59
C ILE A 25 4.11 6.91 -6.77
N ALA A 26 4.68 5.70 -6.80
CA ALA A 26 3.91 4.47 -6.97
C ALA A 26 2.94 4.23 -5.79
N VAL A 27 3.38 4.47 -4.56
CA VAL A 27 2.52 4.34 -3.37
C VAL A 27 1.44 5.43 -3.33
N ALA A 28 1.81 6.69 -3.61
CA ALA A 28 0.88 7.82 -3.55
C ALA A 28 -0.22 7.79 -4.63
N GLY A 29 0.00 7.05 -5.73
CA GLY A 29 -0.98 6.90 -6.80
C GLY A 29 -1.83 5.62 -6.69
N HIS A 30 -1.61 4.79 -5.66
CA HIS A 30 -2.36 3.55 -5.49
C HIS A 30 -3.75 3.83 -4.96
N GLY A 31 -4.76 3.23 -5.58
CA GLY A 31 -6.16 3.34 -5.19
C GLY A 31 -7.04 2.52 -6.14
N PRO A 32 -8.36 2.53 -5.97
CA PRO A 32 -9.27 1.78 -6.83
C PRO A 32 -9.15 2.19 -8.30
N ASP A 33 -8.85 1.23 -9.16
CA ASP A 33 -8.94 1.32 -10.60
C ASP A 33 -9.52 0.03 -11.18
N SER A 34 -9.87 0.03 -12.48
CA SER A 34 -10.54 -1.10 -13.11
C SER A 34 -9.70 -2.39 -13.18
N GLU A 35 -8.40 -2.32 -12.91
CA GLU A 35 -7.50 -3.47 -12.97
C GLU A 35 -7.32 -4.15 -11.62
N ASN A 36 -7.46 -3.40 -10.51
CA ASN A 36 -7.26 -3.91 -9.16
C ASN A 36 -8.54 -4.08 -8.33
N ILE A 37 -9.71 -3.65 -8.84
CA ILE A 37 -10.99 -3.89 -8.17
C ILE A 37 -11.34 -5.38 -8.28
N LEU A 38 -11.42 -6.04 -7.13
CA LEU A 38 -11.82 -7.45 -7.01
C LEU A 38 -13.33 -7.61 -6.80
N HIS A 39 -13.95 -6.64 -6.15
CA HIS A 39 -15.38 -6.66 -5.86
C HIS A 39 -15.92 -5.24 -5.73
N ASP A 40 -17.11 -5.02 -6.29
CA ASP A 40 -17.83 -3.75 -6.28
C ASP A 40 -19.27 -3.98 -5.89
N THR A 41 -19.68 -3.56 -4.70
CA THR A 41 -21.03 -3.84 -4.20
C THR A 41 -22.16 -3.26 -5.04
N GLU A 42 -21.92 -2.19 -5.82
CA GLU A 42 -22.89 -1.63 -6.74
C GLU A 42 -23.23 -2.57 -7.89
N PHE A 43 -22.24 -3.35 -8.38
CA PHE A 43 -22.39 -4.22 -9.55
C PHE A 43 -22.46 -5.70 -9.20
N ASP A 44 -21.70 -6.14 -8.19
CA ASP A 44 -21.53 -7.54 -7.83
C ASP A 44 -22.40 -7.96 -6.64
N GLY A 45 -23.06 -7.00 -5.97
CA GLY A 45 -23.88 -7.21 -4.79
C GLY A 45 -23.07 -7.32 -3.50
N THR A 46 -23.71 -7.82 -2.45
CA THR A 46 -23.17 -7.81 -1.07
C THR A 46 -22.40 -9.08 -0.70
N THR A 47 -22.20 -10.02 -1.62
CA THR A 47 -21.45 -11.25 -1.35
C THR A 47 -20.14 -11.24 -2.12
N PHE A 48 -19.04 -11.14 -1.41
CA PHE A 48 -17.68 -11.20 -1.95
C PHE A 48 -17.18 -12.66 -1.93
N ALA A 49 -16.97 -13.24 -3.12
CA ALA A 49 -16.35 -14.55 -3.28
C ALA A 49 -14.83 -14.38 -3.41
N TYR A 50 -14.09 -14.75 -2.37
CA TYR A 50 -12.65 -14.61 -2.31
C TYR A 50 -11.95 -15.94 -2.59
N ASP A 51 -10.93 -15.94 -3.45
CA ASP A 51 -10.21 -17.14 -3.88
C ASP A 51 -8.97 -17.49 -3.03
N GLY A 52 -8.54 -16.57 -2.17
CA GLY A 52 -7.37 -16.76 -1.30
C GLY A 52 -6.03 -16.40 -1.94
N GLU A 53 -6.01 -15.78 -3.14
CA GLU A 53 -4.76 -15.49 -3.85
C GLU A 53 -4.11 -14.18 -3.40
N VAL A 54 -4.91 -13.17 -3.02
CA VAL A 54 -4.43 -11.82 -2.66
C VAL A 54 -4.21 -11.73 -1.15
N VAL A 55 -3.05 -11.24 -0.73
CA VAL A 55 -2.69 -11.17 0.70
C VAL A 55 -3.16 -9.87 1.35
N LEU A 56 -3.18 -8.77 0.60
CA LEU A 56 -3.56 -7.46 1.12
C LEU A 56 -4.79 -6.93 0.39
N LEU A 57 -5.91 -6.88 1.12
CA LEU A 57 -7.17 -6.38 0.63
C LEU A 57 -7.50 -5.06 1.29
N GLU A 58 -7.74 -4.02 0.50
CA GLU A 58 -8.18 -2.72 0.99
C GLU A 58 -9.64 -2.45 0.61
N VAL A 59 -10.33 -1.69 1.46
CA VAL A 59 -11.74 -1.36 1.32
C VAL A 59 -11.92 0.13 1.21
N TYR A 60 -12.63 0.55 0.17
CA TYR A 60 -12.95 1.95 -0.10
C TYR A 60 -14.47 2.13 -0.25
N ALA A 61 -15.00 3.22 0.30
CA ALA A 61 -16.34 3.69 -0.05
C ALA A 61 -16.32 4.47 -1.37
N LYS A 62 -17.39 4.37 -2.16
CA LYS A 62 -17.59 5.26 -3.31
C LYS A 62 -18.05 6.63 -2.84
N GLY A 63 -17.41 7.67 -3.33
CA GLY A 63 -17.69 9.05 -2.99
C GLY A 63 -16.85 9.60 -1.85
N ASP A 64 -17.15 10.84 -1.49
CA ASP A 64 -16.53 11.55 -0.36
C ASP A 64 -17.41 11.34 0.88
N VAL A 65 -17.01 10.38 1.72
CA VAL A 65 -17.72 10.02 2.96
C VAL A 65 -16.82 10.28 4.16
N ASP A 66 -17.43 10.44 5.33
CA ASP A 66 -16.67 10.50 6.58
C ASP A 66 -16.33 9.10 7.05
N CYS A 67 -15.08 8.69 6.91
CA CYS A 67 -14.58 7.36 7.29
C CYS A 67 -14.92 6.99 8.74
N TYR A 68 -14.87 7.93 9.68
CA TYR A 68 -15.12 7.67 11.10
C TYR A 68 -16.60 7.38 11.42
N SER A 69 -17.51 7.85 10.59
CA SER A 69 -18.95 7.63 10.77
C SER A 69 -19.53 6.58 9.83
N PHE A 70 -18.79 6.16 8.79
CA PHE A 70 -19.24 5.18 7.82
C PHE A 70 -19.37 3.78 8.42
N SER A 71 -20.57 3.21 8.36
CA SER A 71 -20.84 1.89 8.91
C SER A 71 -20.61 0.80 7.87
N ILE A 72 -19.69 -0.12 8.16
CA ILE A 72 -19.40 -1.30 7.35
C ILE A 72 -19.03 -2.47 8.24
N THR A 73 -19.48 -3.67 7.86
CA THR A 73 -19.07 -4.96 8.42
C THR A 73 -18.84 -5.96 7.28
N ILE A 74 -17.80 -6.79 7.38
CA ILE A 74 -17.53 -7.88 6.46
C ILE A 74 -17.41 -9.16 7.28
N THR A 75 -18.34 -10.08 7.07
CA THR A 75 -18.46 -11.31 7.89
C THR A 75 -18.33 -12.55 7.04
N GLY A 76 -17.60 -13.54 7.57
CA GLY A 76 -17.51 -14.88 6.98
C GLY A 76 -18.71 -15.77 7.30
N GLU A 77 -18.68 -17.01 6.82
CA GLU A 77 -19.72 -18.03 7.08
C GLU A 77 -19.84 -18.39 8.58
N ASP A 78 -18.76 -18.23 9.33
CA ASP A 78 -18.71 -18.43 10.79
C ASP A 78 -19.24 -17.25 11.60
N SER A 79 -19.73 -16.20 10.93
CA SER A 79 -20.17 -14.92 11.51
C SER A 79 -19.05 -14.12 12.20
N SER A 80 -17.78 -14.48 11.98
CA SER A 80 -16.64 -13.66 12.42
C SER A 80 -16.50 -12.43 11.53
N GLU A 81 -16.08 -11.32 12.12
CA GLU A 81 -15.82 -10.08 11.41
C GLU A 81 -14.36 -10.00 10.99
N TYR A 82 -14.12 -9.64 9.73
CA TYR A 82 -12.80 -9.60 9.09
C TYR A 82 -12.38 -8.22 8.61
N PHE A 83 -13.24 -7.20 8.78
CA PHE A 83 -12.92 -5.83 8.43
C PHE A 83 -12.28 -5.08 9.60
N TYR A 84 -11.18 -4.40 9.33
CA TYR A 84 -10.46 -3.56 10.28
C TYR A 84 -10.48 -2.10 9.80
N PRO A 85 -11.26 -1.22 10.46
CA PRO A 85 -11.32 0.19 10.10
C PRO A 85 -9.97 0.88 10.36
N ASN A 86 -9.51 1.68 9.42
CA ASN A 86 -8.26 2.43 9.52
C ASN A 86 -8.31 3.76 8.79
N CYS A 87 -8.94 4.75 9.39
CA CYS A 87 -9.12 6.08 8.82
C CYS A 87 -7.86 6.98 8.91
N GLU A 88 -6.79 6.53 9.59
CA GLU A 88 -5.62 7.40 9.84
C GLU A 88 -4.53 7.26 8.77
N THR A 89 -4.39 6.09 8.15
CA THR A 89 -3.25 5.78 7.29
C THR A 89 -3.59 5.70 5.81
N GLY A 90 -4.87 5.57 5.46
CA GLY A 90 -5.31 5.49 4.07
C GLY A 90 -5.32 6.85 3.38
N THR A 91 -5.28 6.81 2.06
CA THR A 91 -5.36 8.01 1.22
C THR A 91 -6.62 7.94 0.38
N ASP A 92 -7.43 8.98 0.45
CA ASP A 92 -8.59 9.15 -0.43
C ASP A 92 -8.12 9.40 -1.86
N VAL A 93 -8.69 8.70 -2.82
CA VAL A 93 -8.24 8.72 -4.21
C VAL A 93 -9.42 8.82 -5.17
N ASN A 94 -9.43 9.85 -6.02
CA ASN A 94 -10.30 9.93 -7.21
C ASN A 94 -11.80 9.61 -6.99
N GLY A 95 -12.38 10.09 -5.91
CA GLY A 95 -13.81 9.86 -5.60
C GLY A 95 -14.06 8.59 -4.80
N TYR A 96 -13.03 8.04 -4.19
CA TYR A 96 -13.11 6.95 -3.23
C TYR A 96 -12.52 7.38 -1.89
N THR A 97 -13.19 7.05 -0.80
CA THR A 97 -12.70 7.26 0.57
C THR A 97 -12.20 5.95 1.14
N TYR A 98 -10.96 5.93 1.60
CA TYR A 98 -10.38 4.75 2.25
C TYR A 98 -11.06 4.49 3.60
N LEU A 99 -11.46 3.24 3.83
CA LEU A 99 -12.15 2.83 5.07
C LEU A 99 -11.29 1.93 5.96
N GLY A 100 -10.42 1.11 5.37
CA GLY A 100 -9.64 0.13 6.09
C GLY A 100 -9.24 -1.06 5.24
N TYR A 101 -8.96 -2.18 5.89
CA TYR A 101 -8.46 -3.39 5.22
C TYR A 101 -9.15 -4.65 5.77
N ILE A 102 -9.03 -5.73 5.00
CA ILE A 102 -9.49 -7.07 5.39
C ILE A 102 -8.22 -7.88 5.72
N ASP A 103 -8.19 -8.51 6.90
CA ASP A 103 -7.02 -9.21 7.40
C ASP A 103 -7.27 -10.71 7.51
N PHE A 104 -6.28 -11.50 7.04
CA PHE A 104 -6.16 -12.95 7.23
C PHE A 104 -7.40 -13.78 6.88
N ILE A 105 -8.01 -13.52 5.72
CA ILE A 105 -9.15 -14.33 5.27
C ILE A 105 -8.69 -15.53 4.44
N GLU A 106 -9.39 -16.63 4.62
CA GLU A 106 -9.27 -17.82 3.79
C GLU A 106 -10.20 -17.72 2.57
N ALA A 107 -9.95 -18.54 1.53
CA ALA A 107 -10.87 -18.62 0.40
C ALA A 107 -12.29 -18.98 0.86
N GLY A 108 -13.29 -18.24 0.39
CA GLY A 108 -14.68 -18.41 0.85
C GLY A 108 -15.61 -17.29 0.41
N ASN A 109 -16.82 -17.31 0.95
CA ASN A 109 -17.82 -16.27 0.71
C ASN A 109 -17.94 -15.37 1.94
N TYR A 110 -17.85 -14.08 1.71
CA TYR A 110 -17.96 -13.05 2.74
C TYR A 110 -19.14 -12.15 2.45
N ASN A 111 -19.90 -11.81 3.49
CA ASN A 111 -21.06 -10.95 3.38
C ASN A 111 -20.67 -9.53 3.80
N ILE A 112 -20.89 -8.58 2.91
CA ILE A 112 -20.62 -7.15 3.11
C ILE A 112 -21.94 -6.48 3.49
N ASN A 113 -21.97 -5.81 4.64
CA ASN A 113 -23.08 -4.97 5.06
C ASN A 113 -22.51 -3.55 5.29
N ALA A 114 -22.85 -2.62 4.40
CA ALA A 114 -22.37 -1.25 4.44
C ALA A 114 -23.53 -0.28 4.20
N GLU A 115 -23.43 0.94 4.70
CA GLU A 115 -24.45 1.99 4.50
C GLU A 115 -24.43 2.62 3.10
N GLY A 116 -23.39 2.34 2.30
CA GLY A 116 -23.23 2.80 0.93
C GLY A 116 -22.44 1.80 0.09
N ASP A 117 -22.21 2.15 -1.18
CA ASP A 117 -21.44 1.31 -2.08
C ASP A 117 -19.96 1.31 -1.72
N VAL A 118 -19.37 0.12 -1.69
CA VAL A 118 -17.95 -0.08 -1.39
C VAL A 118 -17.28 -0.93 -2.46
N VAL A 119 -15.97 -0.74 -2.59
CA VAL A 119 -15.11 -1.57 -3.44
C VAL A 119 -14.02 -2.23 -2.59
N ILE A 120 -13.70 -3.47 -2.92
CA ILE A 120 -12.56 -4.20 -2.37
C ILE A 120 -11.52 -4.31 -3.47
N ILE A 121 -10.28 -3.90 -3.17
CA ILE A 121 -9.19 -3.92 -4.11
C ILE A 121 -8.06 -4.85 -3.69
N ASP A 122 -7.32 -5.32 -4.70
CA ASP A 122 -6.02 -5.93 -4.55
C ASP A 122 -4.97 -4.84 -4.29
N ALA A 123 -4.39 -4.86 -3.11
CA ALA A 123 -3.33 -3.94 -2.71
C ALA A 123 -1.93 -4.61 -2.68
N ASP A 124 -1.78 -5.86 -3.13
CA ASP A 124 -0.49 -6.57 -3.19
C ASP A 124 0.53 -5.83 -4.06
N GLY A 125 0.07 -5.09 -5.06
CA GLY A 125 0.90 -4.21 -5.88
C GLY A 125 1.68 -3.14 -5.10
N LEU A 126 1.24 -2.79 -3.87
CA LEU A 126 1.96 -1.88 -2.97
C LEU A 126 3.22 -2.49 -2.35
N LEU A 127 3.31 -3.82 -2.24
CA LEU A 127 4.44 -4.48 -1.58
C LEU A 127 5.76 -4.19 -2.32
N ALA A 128 5.76 -4.25 -3.65
CA ALA A 128 6.97 -4.01 -4.44
C ALA A 128 7.54 -2.59 -4.26
N PRO A 129 6.77 -1.49 -4.42
CA PRO A 129 7.29 -0.14 -4.18
C PRO A 129 7.69 0.10 -2.72
N VAL A 130 7.02 -0.51 -1.73
CA VAL A 130 7.41 -0.42 -0.32
C VAL A 130 8.78 -1.07 -0.09
N PHE A 131 9.04 -2.25 -0.66
CA PHE A 131 10.36 -2.88 -0.58
C PHE A 131 11.45 -2.03 -1.26
N VAL A 132 11.15 -1.40 -2.39
CA VAL A 132 12.08 -0.48 -3.08
C VAL A 132 12.38 0.73 -2.21
N MET A 133 11.39 1.31 -1.54
CA MET A 133 11.58 2.43 -0.62
C MET A 133 12.45 2.04 0.58
N CYS A 134 12.16 0.91 1.24
CA CYS A 134 12.96 0.43 2.37
C CYS A 134 14.40 0.10 1.96
N GLY A 135 14.58 -0.61 0.85
CA GLY A 135 15.90 -0.93 0.29
C GLY A 135 16.66 0.33 -0.11
N GLY A 136 16.00 1.31 -0.75
CA GLY A 136 16.55 2.61 -1.09
C GLY A 136 17.03 3.39 0.14
N GLY A 137 16.27 3.39 1.23
CA GLY A 137 16.64 4.04 2.49
C GLY A 137 17.94 3.47 3.08
N VAL A 138 18.06 2.15 3.16
CA VAL A 138 19.28 1.48 3.67
C VAL A 138 20.47 1.75 2.76
N CYS A 139 20.31 1.65 1.44
CA CYS A 139 21.36 1.94 0.47
C CYS A 139 21.81 3.41 0.53
N CYS A 140 20.90 4.34 0.79
CA CYS A 140 21.22 5.76 0.96
C CYS A 140 22.13 5.99 2.17
N LEU A 141 21.82 5.36 3.32
CA LEU A 141 22.67 5.45 4.53
C LEU A 141 24.08 4.87 4.28
N VAL A 142 24.16 3.72 3.64
CA VAL A 142 25.46 3.11 3.26
C VAL A 142 26.22 4.03 2.31
N GLY A 143 25.55 4.63 1.32
CA GLY A 143 26.14 5.58 0.38
C GLY A 143 26.75 6.80 1.08
N ILE A 144 26.06 7.37 2.05
CA ILE A 144 26.54 8.50 2.86
C ILE A 144 27.79 8.11 3.66
N ILE A 145 27.76 6.95 4.31
CA ILE A 145 28.93 6.46 5.09
C ILE A 145 30.15 6.29 4.18
N LEU A 146 29.99 5.64 3.02
CA LEU A 146 31.09 5.44 2.07
C LEU A 146 31.64 6.76 1.53
N LEU A 147 30.78 7.75 1.29
CA LEU A 147 31.16 9.07 0.83
C LEU A 147 31.98 9.80 1.91
N ILE A 148 31.53 9.81 3.16
CA ILE A 148 32.24 10.42 4.29
C ILE A 148 33.59 9.75 4.50
N VAL A 149 33.65 8.41 4.51
CA VAL A 149 34.89 7.65 4.68
C VAL A 149 35.85 7.93 3.50
N GLY A 150 35.35 7.93 2.26
CA GLY A 150 36.15 8.21 1.07
C GLY A 150 36.77 9.62 1.06
N LEU A 151 36.05 10.61 1.60
CA LEU A 151 36.54 11.98 1.75
C LEU A 151 37.52 12.10 2.93
N SER A 152 37.31 11.35 4.04
CA SER A 152 38.12 11.44 5.25
C SER A 152 39.46 10.75 5.17
N ILE A 153 39.61 9.63 4.44
CA ILE A 153 40.86 8.84 4.25
C ILE A 153 41.89 9.57 3.37
N GLY A 154 41.76 10.83 3.13
CA GLY A 154 42.64 11.61 2.29
C GLY A 154 43.19 12.91 2.87
N ARG A 155 43.08 13.05 4.18
CA ARG A 155 43.81 14.11 4.91
C ARG A 155 45.08 13.63 5.53
#